data_6100e462efc0784504397ef5ad95ff94
#
_entry.id   6100e462efc0784504397ef5ad95ff94
#
_cell.length_a   1.000
_cell.length_b   1.000
_cell.length_c   1.000
_cell.angle_alpha   90.00
_cell.angle_beta   90.00
_cell.angle_gamma   90.00
#
_symmetry.space_group_name_H-M   'P 1'
#
loop_
_entity.id
_entity.type
_entity.pdbx_description
1 polymer ?
#
loop_
_entity_poly.entity_id
_entity_poly.type
_entity_poly.pdbx_seq_one_letter_code
_entity_poly.pdbx_strand_id
1 'polypeptide(L)'
;MVCALMTCMLAGCSGSQPAAESAAPAATEAAPAAETQASAQPAASNDGVLVVPAPQGSSDKLAAGWYNTGLISYALMFSKLLTLDPDNNPSCDGESLADSYTASADYMEYEFTLKDGVKFHDGEPLTAEDVKYSIEFACRYGTLNSVVFSTFGCIEGFDALTAGSATEMSGIIADGNKLTIKLAKPTAYLEFTLGSFDILPKHILEKEDPVTFATSAFWAGPVGSGPYKVKEFKPNDYMILEKFDDYYGNAPEIGLVKMALVSDGDYVTLCQAGEIDYFQTMDVATALEIEKLGTYTVKNVPIMYNDMFFWNSYGRGGNGDDPISDIRVRKAIIHAIDRQAIVDSILFGYGLVHDTLLPATDPNYNSSTYHYNYDPETAKKLLDEAGFDYSRTLRIATYYDNQTTANILDTIVYYLGEVGVKAEWFVLTGDLVAGIYETRDYDLLYGDNSAITPIELFGNMSSSAGGYISKLFPTTKNPMDEFIDEYRTTGDAARQAELIKTMQEKEAEMLYYLPLWTIDEFIITNNRINGTVVYGNEWRSYNRGNLDWTLSK
;
A
#
# COMPACT_ATOMS: atom_id res chain seq x y z
N MET A 1 -6.88 15.66 -8.64
CA MET A 1 -7.49 14.58 -7.84
C MET A 1 -6.87 13.28 -8.27
N VAL A 2 -5.71 13.01 -7.75
CA VAL A 2 -4.83 11.91 -8.18
C VAL A 2 -4.20 11.38 -6.93
N CYS A 3 -4.63 10.27 -6.44
CA CYS A 3 -3.92 9.55 -5.38
C CYS A 3 -4.44 8.12 -5.28
N ALA A 4 -3.73 7.23 -5.85
CA ALA A 4 -3.66 5.84 -5.45
C ALA A 4 -2.39 5.16 -6.00
N LEU A 5 -1.39 5.93 -6.44
CA LEU A 5 -0.15 5.41 -7.01
C LEU A 5 1.07 6.18 -6.47
N MET A 6 1.10 6.42 -5.18
CA MET A 6 2.25 7.08 -4.56
C MET A 6 2.67 6.34 -3.30
N THR A 7 3.11 5.14 -3.47
CA THR A 7 3.96 4.47 -2.49
C THR A 7 5.23 4.08 -3.21
N CYS A 8 6.32 4.66 -2.80
CA CYS A 8 7.70 4.49 -3.27
C CYS A 8 8.12 5.34 -4.47
N MET A 9 8.55 6.57 -4.21
CA MET A 9 9.45 7.27 -5.11
C MET A 9 10.54 8.02 -4.41
N LEU A 10 11.73 7.58 -4.70
CA LEU A 10 12.99 8.26 -4.44
C LEU A 10 13.25 9.30 -5.54
N ALA A 11 13.31 10.57 -5.17
CA ALA A 11 13.83 11.61 -6.04
C ALA A 11 15.34 11.74 -5.85
N GLY A 12 16.10 11.21 -6.80
CA GLY A 12 17.52 11.56 -6.97
C GLY A 12 17.66 12.78 -7.87
N CYS A 13 18.01 13.94 -7.32
CA CYS A 13 18.46 15.10 -8.11
C CYS A 13 19.93 14.96 -8.43
N SER A 14 20.31 14.77 -9.69
CA SER A 14 21.63 15.08 -10.19
C SER A 14 21.54 16.03 -11.37
N GLY A 15 22.03 17.25 -11.15
CA GLY A 15 22.14 18.28 -12.18
C GLY A 15 23.16 17.94 -13.24
N SER A 16 22.78 18.09 -14.49
CA SER A 16 23.65 17.95 -15.66
C SER A 16 24.28 19.30 -16.02
N GLN A 17 25.58 19.32 -16.21
CA GLN A 17 26.29 20.36 -16.97
C GLN A 17 26.99 19.75 -18.20
N PRO A 18 27.15 20.51 -19.29
CA PRO A 18 27.40 19.93 -20.60
C PRO A 18 28.87 19.62 -20.91
N ALA A 19 29.05 18.74 -21.87
CA ALA A 19 30.29 18.21 -22.39
C ALA A 19 31.20 19.26 -23.04
N ALA A 20 32.50 19.14 -22.83
CA ALA A 20 33.54 19.67 -23.69
C ALA A 20 34.53 18.56 -24.02
N GLU A 21 34.94 18.54 -25.27
CA GLU A 21 35.72 17.56 -26.01
C GLU A 21 37.22 17.48 -25.63
N SER A 22 37.74 16.25 -25.81
CA SER A 22 39.10 15.92 -26.31
C SER A 22 40.33 16.13 -25.48
N ALA A 23 41.01 15.10 -25.08
CA ALA A 23 42.36 14.64 -25.49
C ALA A 23 42.95 13.62 -24.50
N ALA A 24 43.25 12.43 -24.94
CA ALA A 24 44.29 11.61 -24.31
C ALA A 24 45.65 12.11 -24.81
N PRO A 25 46.79 11.97 -24.08
CA PRO A 25 47.33 10.68 -23.65
C PRO A 25 48.17 10.70 -22.34
N ALA A 26 48.59 9.53 -21.97
CA ALA A 26 49.83 9.16 -21.26
C ALA A 26 49.62 8.41 -19.94
N ALA A 27 50.02 7.15 -20.00
CA ALA A 27 50.18 6.25 -18.87
C ALA A 27 51.27 6.80 -17.89
N THR A 28 50.92 6.79 -16.61
CA THR A 28 51.93 6.88 -15.54
C THR A 28 51.54 5.87 -14.46
N GLU A 29 52.53 5.08 -14.05
CA GLU A 29 52.43 4.01 -13.07
C GLU A 29 51.73 4.41 -11.78
N ALA A 30 50.81 3.56 -11.34
CA ALA A 30 50.13 3.69 -10.07
C ALA A 30 51.01 3.12 -8.94
N ALA A 31 51.24 3.93 -7.94
CA ALA A 31 51.70 3.48 -6.62
C ALA A 31 50.56 2.80 -5.87
N PRO A 32 50.79 1.79 -5.01
CA PRO A 32 49.73 1.06 -4.34
C PRO A 32 48.98 1.96 -3.35
N ALA A 33 47.69 2.02 -3.50
CA ALA A 33 46.79 2.66 -2.54
C ALA A 33 46.85 1.91 -1.21
N ALA A 34 47.16 2.64 -0.14
CA ALA A 34 47.02 2.14 1.22
C ALA A 34 45.54 1.88 1.51
N GLU A 35 45.21 0.63 1.78
CA GLU A 35 43.93 0.24 2.35
C GLU A 35 43.75 0.94 3.71
N THR A 36 42.93 1.96 3.74
CA THR A 36 42.44 2.51 5.00
C THR A 36 41.40 1.52 5.49
N GLN A 37 41.80 0.60 6.36
CA GLN A 37 40.86 -0.14 7.18
C GLN A 37 40.06 0.89 7.99
N ALA A 38 38.79 1.09 7.58
CA ALA A 38 37.82 1.71 8.44
C ALA A 38 37.71 0.79 9.67
N SER A 39 38.20 1.23 10.80
CA SER A 39 38.00 0.58 12.07
C SER A 39 36.48 0.57 12.31
N ALA A 40 35.87 -0.59 12.24
CA ALA A 40 34.51 -0.79 12.70
C ALA A 40 34.45 -0.31 14.16
N GLN A 41 33.74 0.79 14.36
CA GLN A 41 33.40 1.26 15.70
C GLN A 41 32.49 0.15 16.28
N PRO A 42 32.73 -0.33 17.50
CA PRO A 42 31.84 -1.35 18.08
C PRO A 42 30.43 -0.79 18.04
N ALA A 43 29.52 -1.56 17.47
CA ALA A 43 28.09 -1.25 17.49
C ALA A 43 27.70 -0.94 18.93
N ALA A 44 27.08 0.19 19.18
CA ALA A 44 26.51 0.50 20.49
C ALA A 44 25.50 -0.62 20.77
N SER A 45 25.64 -1.31 21.90
CA SER A 45 24.70 -2.39 22.25
C SER A 45 23.28 -1.80 22.29
N ASN A 46 22.38 -2.33 21.46
CA ASN A 46 20.95 -1.96 21.46
C ASN A 46 20.22 -2.63 22.65
N ASP A 47 20.91 -2.86 23.77
CA ASP A 47 20.35 -3.49 24.97
C ASP A 47 19.12 -2.69 25.43
N GLY A 48 17.95 -3.32 25.35
CA GLY A 48 16.68 -2.74 25.77
C GLY A 48 16.03 -1.73 24.81
N VAL A 49 16.59 -1.55 23.60
CA VAL A 49 15.99 -0.72 22.53
C VAL A 49 15.51 -1.61 21.41
N LEU A 50 14.24 -1.50 21.04
CA LEU A 50 13.70 -2.12 19.83
C LEU A 50 14.11 -1.25 18.63
N VAL A 51 14.68 -1.86 17.60
CA VAL A 51 15.08 -1.16 16.38
C VAL A 51 14.21 -1.60 15.21
N VAL A 52 13.49 -0.65 14.63
CA VAL A 52 12.68 -0.84 13.42
C VAL A 52 13.14 0.11 12.34
N PRO A 53 13.06 -0.26 11.05
CA PRO A 53 13.44 0.66 9.99
C PRO A 53 12.40 1.77 9.83
N ALA A 54 12.88 2.93 9.38
CA ALA A 54 12.06 3.98 8.81
C ALA A 54 12.38 4.12 7.32
N PRO A 55 11.41 4.39 6.46
CA PRO A 55 11.67 4.60 5.03
C PRO A 55 12.63 5.78 4.81
N GLN A 56 13.49 5.69 3.80
CA GLN A 56 14.36 6.81 3.43
C GLN A 56 13.56 8.08 3.09
N GLY A 57 14.06 9.25 3.48
CA GLY A 57 13.38 10.53 3.28
C GLY A 57 12.29 10.81 4.32
N SER A 58 12.47 10.34 5.53
CA SER A 58 11.46 10.09 6.55
C SER A 58 10.64 11.28 7.04
N SER A 59 11.07 12.54 6.97
CA SER A 59 10.22 13.65 7.41
C SER A 59 9.02 13.89 6.45
N ASP A 60 9.28 13.87 5.15
CA ASP A 60 8.22 14.01 4.15
C ASP A 60 7.37 12.74 4.05
N LYS A 61 7.94 11.58 4.36
CA LYS A 61 7.27 10.29 4.30
C LYS A 61 6.52 9.94 5.58
N LEU A 62 6.85 10.51 6.73
CA LEU A 62 5.99 10.45 7.90
C LEU A 62 4.62 11.08 7.58
N ALA A 63 4.59 12.23 6.91
CA ALA A 63 3.34 12.83 6.46
C ALA A 63 2.55 11.93 5.49
N ALA A 64 3.23 11.30 4.54
CA ALA A 64 2.61 10.38 3.59
C ALA A 64 2.01 9.14 4.29
N GLY A 65 2.62 8.67 5.35
CA GLY A 65 2.16 7.51 6.11
C GLY A 65 0.89 7.74 6.91
N TRP A 66 0.52 8.97 7.25
CA TRP A 66 -0.69 9.24 8.03
C TRP A 66 -1.98 8.64 7.41
N TYR A 67 -2.04 8.58 6.10
CA TYR A 67 -3.15 7.95 5.38
C TYR A 67 -2.79 6.59 4.77
N ASN A 68 -1.56 6.14 4.97
CA ASN A 68 -1.09 4.84 4.52
C ASN A 68 -0.80 3.99 5.77
N THR A 69 -1.73 3.13 6.10
CA THR A 69 -1.84 2.43 7.39
C THR A 69 -0.76 1.39 7.69
N GLY A 70 0.18 1.18 6.76
CA GLY A 70 1.15 0.07 6.82
C GLY A 70 2.40 0.30 7.68
N LEU A 71 2.64 1.51 8.21
CA LEU A 71 3.86 1.76 8.95
C LEU A 71 3.69 1.54 10.47
N ILE A 72 4.50 0.65 11.04
CA ILE A 72 4.52 0.39 12.48
C ILE A 72 4.66 1.68 13.32
N SER A 73 5.35 2.70 12.81
CA SER A 73 5.53 4.00 13.46
C SER A 73 4.22 4.69 13.82
N TYR A 74 3.19 4.57 12.97
CA TYR A 74 1.89 5.18 13.23
C TYR A 74 1.15 4.45 14.33
N ALA A 75 1.16 3.12 14.30
CA ALA A 75 0.59 2.31 15.37
C ALA A 75 1.27 2.57 16.72
N LEU A 76 2.55 2.96 16.71
CA LEU A 76 3.27 3.33 17.94
C LEU A 76 2.89 4.71 18.46
N MET A 77 2.62 5.67 17.57
CA MET A 77 2.45 7.09 17.97
C MET A 77 0.98 7.55 18.02
N PHE A 78 0.10 6.94 17.24
CA PHE A 78 -1.29 7.40 17.10
C PHE A 78 -2.28 6.33 17.54
N SER A 79 -3.48 6.77 17.86
CA SER A 79 -4.61 5.91 18.20
C SER A 79 -5.70 6.00 17.14
N LYS A 80 -6.51 4.96 17.06
CA LYS A 80 -7.64 4.84 16.14
C LYS A 80 -8.96 4.77 16.91
N LEU A 81 -10.07 5.14 16.28
CA LEU A 81 -11.37 5.09 16.92
C LEU A 81 -11.77 3.66 17.29
N LEU A 82 -11.59 2.73 16.33
CA LEU A 82 -11.78 1.29 16.52
C LEU A 82 -10.44 0.57 16.37
N THR A 83 -10.42 -0.72 16.67
CA THR A 83 -9.32 -1.63 16.35
C THR A 83 -9.83 -2.70 15.39
N LEU A 84 -8.93 -3.28 14.62
CA LEU A 84 -9.23 -4.38 13.71
C LEU A 84 -8.49 -5.64 14.18
N ASP A 85 -9.16 -6.78 14.18
CA ASP A 85 -8.50 -8.06 14.35
C ASP A 85 -7.75 -8.49 13.06
N PRO A 86 -6.98 -9.60 13.07
CA PRO A 86 -6.30 -10.08 11.87
C PRO A 86 -7.21 -10.36 10.67
N ASP A 87 -8.49 -10.62 10.91
CA ASP A 87 -9.50 -10.88 9.88
C ASP A 87 -10.27 -9.62 9.45
N ASN A 88 -9.82 -8.43 9.89
CA ASN A 88 -10.43 -7.12 9.63
C ASN A 88 -11.77 -6.85 10.34
N ASN A 89 -12.12 -7.64 11.35
CA ASN A 89 -13.33 -7.34 12.10
C ASN A 89 -13.09 -6.15 13.03
N PRO A 90 -13.94 -5.13 13.00
CA PRO A 90 -13.82 -3.98 13.90
C PRO A 90 -14.21 -4.35 15.32
N SER A 91 -13.50 -3.80 16.30
CA SER A 91 -13.78 -4.01 17.72
C SER A 91 -13.50 -2.78 18.58
N CYS A 92 -14.12 -2.75 19.76
CA CYS A 92 -13.74 -1.88 20.86
C CYS A 92 -12.99 -2.73 21.87
N ASP A 93 -11.69 -2.56 21.96
CA ASP A 93 -10.82 -3.28 22.89
C ASP A 93 -9.99 -2.32 23.77
N GLY A 94 -8.99 -2.85 24.47
CA GLY A 94 -8.12 -2.03 25.32
C GLY A 94 -7.38 -0.91 24.59
N GLU A 95 -7.21 -1.02 23.28
CA GLU A 95 -6.39 -0.12 22.46
C GLU A 95 -7.22 0.80 21.54
N SER A 96 -8.53 0.56 21.38
CA SER A 96 -9.44 1.49 20.67
C SER A 96 -9.68 2.76 21.50
N LEU A 97 -9.91 3.90 20.85
CA LEU A 97 -10.41 5.11 21.52
C LEU A 97 -11.87 4.97 21.95
N ALA A 98 -12.68 4.26 21.17
CA ALA A 98 -14.05 3.96 21.54
C ALA A 98 -14.10 2.88 22.64
N ASP A 99 -14.91 3.13 23.66
CA ASP A 99 -15.31 2.14 24.67
C ASP A 99 -16.43 1.26 24.14
N SER A 100 -17.33 1.86 23.35
CA SER A 100 -18.45 1.17 22.72
C SER A 100 -18.94 1.90 21.48
N TYR A 101 -19.63 1.19 20.60
CA TYR A 101 -20.39 1.80 19.50
C TYR A 101 -21.65 0.99 19.16
N THR A 102 -22.57 1.66 18.48
CA THR A 102 -23.79 1.05 17.90
C THR A 102 -23.99 1.57 16.48
N ALA A 103 -24.55 0.73 15.62
CA ALA A 103 -25.01 1.11 14.29
C ALA A 103 -26.54 0.97 14.20
N SER A 104 -27.20 1.88 13.49
CA SER A 104 -28.61 1.72 13.12
C SER A 104 -28.83 0.52 12.21
N ALA A 105 -30.06 -0.03 12.19
CA ALA A 105 -30.36 -1.24 11.42
C ALA A 105 -30.14 -1.08 9.89
N ASP A 106 -30.16 0.14 9.39
CA ASP A 106 -29.90 0.50 8.00
C ASP A 106 -28.47 1.00 7.74
N TYR A 107 -27.60 0.95 8.77
CA TYR A 107 -26.23 1.42 8.72
C TYR A 107 -26.07 2.91 8.29
N MET A 108 -27.10 3.74 8.56
CA MET A 108 -27.07 5.16 8.23
C MET A 108 -26.63 6.06 9.38
N GLU A 109 -26.63 5.55 10.60
CA GLU A 109 -26.22 6.30 11.81
C GLU A 109 -25.41 5.40 12.73
N TYR A 110 -24.28 5.95 13.20
CA TYR A 110 -23.37 5.30 14.13
C TYR A 110 -23.16 6.20 15.36
N GLU A 111 -23.28 5.61 16.52
CA GLU A 111 -23.01 6.31 17.79
C GLU A 111 -21.84 5.63 18.49
N PHE A 112 -20.82 6.43 18.82
CA PHE A 112 -19.62 5.99 19.53
C PHE A 112 -19.56 6.68 20.89
N THR A 113 -19.09 5.95 21.91
CA THR A 113 -18.71 6.52 23.19
C THR A 113 -17.21 6.32 23.37
N LEU A 114 -16.45 7.40 23.50
CA LEU A 114 -15.02 7.36 23.70
C LEU A 114 -14.69 7.04 25.17
N LYS A 115 -13.53 6.43 25.40
CA LYS A 115 -12.97 6.22 26.74
C LYS A 115 -12.71 7.55 27.43
N ASP A 116 -12.95 7.58 28.73
CA ASP A 116 -12.69 8.75 29.54
C ASP A 116 -11.19 8.90 29.85
N GLY A 117 -10.73 10.15 29.91
CA GLY A 117 -9.38 10.49 30.39
C GLY A 117 -8.24 10.18 29.39
N VAL A 118 -8.56 9.90 28.14
CA VAL A 118 -7.55 9.75 27.08
C VAL A 118 -6.83 11.08 26.87
N LYS A 119 -5.49 11.02 26.73
CA LYS A 119 -4.63 12.19 26.52
C LYS A 119 -3.77 12.04 25.27
N PHE A 120 -3.45 13.16 24.68
CA PHE A 120 -2.34 13.29 23.75
C PHE A 120 -0.99 13.26 24.48
N HIS A 121 0.11 13.09 23.74
CA HIS A 121 1.48 13.01 24.28
C HIS A 121 1.93 14.27 25.02
N ASP A 122 1.34 15.41 24.75
CA ASP A 122 1.59 16.69 25.40
C ASP A 122 0.71 16.93 26.65
N GLY A 123 -0.18 15.97 26.95
CA GLY A 123 -1.05 15.98 28.12
C GLY A 123 -2.44 16.57 27.90
N GLU A 124 -2.72 17.17 26.74
CA GLU A 124 -4.05 17.67 26.39
C GLU A 124 -5.05 16.53 26.24
N PRO A 125 -6.32 16.70 26.66
CA PRO A 125 -7.32 15.65 26.55
C PRO A 125 -7.72 15.40 25.09
N LEU A 126 -7.89 14.11 24.73
CA LEU A 126 -8.47 13.69 23.46
C LEU A 126 -9.99 13.54 23.64
N THR A 127 -10.76 14.13 22.74
CA THR A 127 -12.22 14.16 22.76
C THR A 127 -12.83 13.75 21.41
N ALA A 128 -14.15 13.63 21.35
CA ALA A 128 -14.86 13.39 20.09
C ALA A 128 -14.65 14.52 19.05
N GLU A 129 -14.32 15.73 19.50
CA GLU A 129 -13.96 16.85 18.64
C GLU A 129 -12.67 16.61 17.84
N ASP A 130 -11.70 15.88 18.42
CA ASP A 130 -10.46 15.52 17.72
C ASP A 130 -10.72 14.47 16.63
N VAL A 131 -11.63 13.53 16.90
CA VAL A 131 -12.05 12.54 15.89
C VAL A 131 -12.77 13.24 14.73
N LYS A 132 -13.75 14.10 15.02
CA LYS A 132 -14.44 14.93 14.02
C LYS A 132 -13.44 15.74 13.20
N TYR A 133 -12.56 16.46 13.88
CA TYR A 133 -11.53 17.27 13.24
C TYR A 133 -10.65 16.45 12.30
N SER A 134 -10.19 15.27 12.73
CA SER A 134 -9.30 14.41 11.96
C SER A 134 -9.96 13.95 10.64
N ILE A 135 -11.23 13.55 10.69
CA ILE A 135 -12.00 13.17 9.51
C ILE A 135 -12.16 14.35 8.54
N GLU A 136 -12.57 15.51 9.05
CA GLU A 136 -12.78 16.72 8.26
C GLU A 136 -11.46 17.27 7.68
N PHE A 137 -10.38 17.21 8.45
CA PHE A 137 -9.04 17.60 8.02
C PHE A 137 -8.56 16.70 6.87
N ALA A 138 -8.72 15.39 7.02
CA ALA A 138 -8.37 14.41 6.01
C ALA A 138 -9.11 14.66 4.69
N CYS A 139 -10.41 14.93 4.74
CA CYS A 139 -11.21 15.21 3.55
C CYS A 139 -10.76 16.48 2.82
N ARG A 140 -10.22 17.47 3.54
CA ARG A 140 -9.65 18.70 2.97
C ARG A 140 -8.22 18.52 2.46
N TYR A 141 -7.47 17.58 3.03
CA TYR A 141 -6.11 17.26 2.60
C TYR A 141 -6.05 16.73 1.17
N GLY A 142 -7.05 15.95 0.74
CA GLY A 142 -7.26 15.57 -0.66
C GLY A 142 -6.32 14.50 -1.23
N THR A 143 -5.34 14.03 -0.45
CA THR A 143 -4.39 12.98 -0.86
C THR A 143 -4.56 11.69 -0.05
N LEU A 144 -5.76 11.42 0.40
CA LEU A 144 -6.10 10.22 1.14
C LEU A 144 -6.07 8.97 0.27
N ASN A 145 -5.84 7.84 0.91
CA ASN A 145 -6.17 6.54 0.35
C ASN A 145 -7.62 6.56 -0.20
N SER A 146 -7.81 5.96 -1.38
CA SER A 146 -9.10 6.01 -2.09
C SER A 146 -10.26 5.42 -1.29
N VAL A 147 -10.00 4.40 -0.46
CA VAL A 147 -11.00 3.76 0.41
C VAL A 147 -11.41 4.72 1.52
N VAL A 148 -10.46 5.30 2.23
CA VAL A 148 -10.72 6.29 3.29
C VAL A 148 -11.53 7.46 2.73
N PHE A 149 -11.10 8.01 1.59
CA PHE A 149 -11.79 9.12 0.96
C PHE A 149 -13.20 8.77 0.50
N SER A 150 -13.39 7.60 -0.13
CA SER A 150 -14.70 7.16 -0.60
C SER A 150 -15.65 6.84 0.55
N THR A 151 -15.14 6.30 1.65
CA THR A 151 -15.91 6.00 2.86
C THR A 151 -16.38 7.30 3.53
N PHE A 152 -15.49 8.24 3.75
CA PHE A 152 -15.86 9.55 4.30
C PHE A 152 -16.76 10.35 3.37
N GLY A 153 -16.67 10.11 2.06
CA GLY A 153 -17.59 10.65 1.05
C GLY A 153 -19.04 10.19 1.20
N CYS A 154 -19.31 9.19 2.04
CA CYS A 154 -20.66 8.77 2.40
C CYS A 154 -21.26 9.57 3.56
N ILE A 155 -20.47 10.36 4.30
CA ILE A 155 -20.93 11.14 5.45
C ILE A 155 -21.72 12.38 4.99
N GLU A 156 -22.81 12.71 5.68
CA GLU A 156 -23.58 13.92 5.39
C GLU A 156 -22.70 15.19 5.51
N GLY A 157 -22.80 16.04 4.51
CA GLY A 157 -22.04 17.30 4.46
C GLY A 157 -20.66 17.20 3.79
N PHE A 158 -20.21 16.01 3.37
CA PHE A 158 -18.92 15.82 2.69
C PHE A 158 -18.74 16.72 1.47
N ASP A 159 -19.74 16.74 0.55
CA ASP A 159 -19.66 17.54 -0.67
C ASP A 159 -19.57 19.05 -0.38
N ALA A 160 -20.28 19.51 0.64
CA ALA A 160 -20.25 20.90 1.05
C ALA A 160 -18.89 21.30 1.64
N LEU A 161 -18.29 20.41 2.44
CA LEU A 161 -16.96 20.60 3.02
C LEU A 161 -15.87 20.63 1.93
N THR A 162 -15.85 19.66 1.05
CA THR A 162 -14.83 19.53 -0.01
C THR A 162 -14.96 20.61 -1.09
N ALA A 163 -16.17 21.10 -1.34
CA ALA A 163 -16.42 22.26 -2.20
C ALA A 163 -16.09 23.62 -1.54
N GLY A 164 -15.73 23.62 -0.24
CA GLY A 164 -15.47 24.86 0.52
C GLY A 164 -16.72 25.69 0.82
N SER A 165 -17.93 25.16 0.63
CA SER A 165 -19.20 25.85 0.94
C SER A 165 -19.63 25.67 2.40
N ALA A 166 -19.02 24.73 3.12
CA ALA A 166 -19.15 24.54 4.56
C ALA A 166 -17.76 24.37 5.21
N THR A 167 -17.67 24.68 6.48
CA THR A 167 -16.45 24.51 7.29
C THR A 167 -16.42 23.19 8.04
N GLU A 168 -17.56 22.53 8.15
CA GLU A 168 -17.74 21.29 8.90
C GLU A 168 -18.71 20.35 8.15
N MET A 169 -18.63 19.05 8.44
CA MET A 169 -19.62 18.06 8.00
C MET A 169 -20.84 18.06 8.93
N SER A 170 -22.04 18.22 8.36
CA SER A 170 -23.29 18.18 9.14
C SER A 170 -23.56 16.81 9.78
N GLY A 171 -23.03 15.75 9.21
CA GLY A 171 -23.21 14.38 9.67
C GLY A 171 -22.29 13.98 10.84
N ILE A 172 -21.30 14.80 11.23
CA ILE A 172 -20.43 14.47 12.36
C ILE A 172 -20.75 15.38 13.55
N ILE A 173 -21.30 14.79 14.61
CA ILE A 173 -21.71 15.50 15.82
C ILE A 173 -20.86 15.00 16.98
N ALA A 174 -20.09 15.90 17.58
CA ALA A 174 -19.27 15.64 18.76
C ALA A 174 -19.86 16.34 19.97
N ASP A 175 -19.99 15.62 21.09
CA ASP A 175 -20.47 16.15 22.37
C ASP A 175 -19.72 15.45 23.53
N GLY A 176 -18.67 16.09 24.02
CA GLY A 176 -17.80 15.53 25.05
C GLY A 176 -17.09 14.26 24.58
N ASN A 177 -17.44 13.10 25.15
CA ASN A 177 -16.93 11.79 24.76
C ASN A 177 -17.86 11.03 23.79
N LYS A 178 -18.93 11.66 23.30
CA LYS A 178 -19.85 11.06 22.35
C LYS A 178 -19.62 11.59 20.94
N LEU A 179 -19.62 10.67 19.98
CA LEU A 179 -19.52 10.97 18.57
C LEU A 179 -20.67 10.29 17.84
N THR A 180 -21.44 11.06 17.07
CA THR A 180 -22.45 10.52 16.15
C THR A 180 -21.99 10.78 14.73
N ILE A 181 -22.04 9.75 13.88
CA ILE A 181 -21.75 9.86 12.44
C ILE A 181 -23.00 9.46 11.66
N LYS A 182 -23.51 10.39 10.84
CA LYS A 182 -24.67 10.19 9.96
C LYS A 182 -24.24 10.13 8.51
N LEU A 183 -24.74 9.16 7.78
CA LEU A 183 -24.39 8.92 6.40
C LEU A 183 -25.48 9.43 5.46
N ALA A 184 -25.08 10.05 4.35
CA ALA A 184 -25.95 10.43 3.24
C ALA A 184 -26.30 9.20 2.37
N LYS A 185 -25.47 8.17 2.40
CA LYS A 185 -25.66 6.87 1.75
C LYS A 185 -24.94 5.80 2.57
N PRO A 186 -25.45 4.58 2.62
CA PRO A 186 -24.83 3.51 3.41
C PRO A 186 -23.44 3.16 2.85
N THR A 187 -22.56 2.69 3.75
CA THR A 187 -21.27 2.10 3.40
C THR A 187 -20.94 0.99 4.38
N ALA A 188 -20.49 -0.14 3.87
CA ALA A 188 -20.03 -1.27 4.69
C ALA A 188 -18.60 -1.08 5.23
N TYR A 189 -17.97 0.08 4.99
CA TYR A 189 -16.55 0.31 5.30
C TYR A 189 -16.30 1.28 6.42
N LEU A 190 -17.31 1.89 7.01
CA LEU A 190 -17.09 2.94 8.02
C LEU A 190 -16.28 2.42 9.20
N GLU A 191 -16.68 1.29 9.75
CA GLU A 191 -16.01 0.69 10.91
C GLU A 191 -14.57 0.28 10.57
N PHE A 192 -14.37 -0.35 9.41
CA PHE A 192 -13.04 -0.70 8.91
C PHE A 192 -12.16 0.55 8.76
N THR A 193 -12.68 1.60 8.11
CA THR A 193 -11.95 2.86 7.92
C THR A 193 -11.59 3.51 9.25
N LEU A 194 -12.53 3.53 10.21
CA LEU A 194 -12.29 4.08 11.55
C LEU A 194 -11.33 3.22 12.40
N GLY A 195 -11.18 1.94 12.06
CA GLY A 195 -10.18 1.04 12.63
C GLY A 195 -8.80 1.14 11.98
N SER A 196 -8.71 1.83 10.83
CA SER A 196 -7.46 2.03 10.09
C SER A 196 -6.96 3.47 10.12
N PHE A 197 -7.79 4.43 10.54
CA PHE A 197 -7.54 5.85 10.44
C PHE A 197 -7.06 6.45 11.77
N ASP A 198 -5.91 7.14 11.72
CA ASP A 198 -5.27 7.72 12.90
C ASP A 198 -5.86 9.08 13.29
N ILE A 199 -6.06 9.29 14.59
CA ILE A 199 -6.64 10.52 15.13
C ILE A 199 -5.55 11.55 15.44
N LEU A 200 -5.75 12.78 14.96
CA LEU A 200 -4.84 13.90 15.03
C LEU A 200 -5.23 14.92 16.12
N PRO A 201 -4.25 15.65 16.71
CA PRO A 201 -4.50 16.67 17.73
C PRO A 201 -5.04 17.98 17.14
N LYS A 202 -6.34 18.22 17.26
CA LYS A 202 -7.00 19.45 16.79
C LYS A 202 -6.33 20.71 17.34
N HIS A 203 -6.01 20.74 18.63
CA HIS A 203 -5.43 21.90 19.30
C HIS A 203 -4.08 22.37 18.72
N ILE A 204 -3.33 21.46 18.09
CA ILE A 204 -2.08 21.79 17.39
C ILE A 204 -2.36 22.16 15.93
N LEU A 205 -3.20 21.38 15.25
CA LEU A 205 -3.32 21.40 13.80
C LEU A 205 -4.46 22.29 13.26
N GLU A 206 -5.30 22.87 14.11
CA GLU A 206 -6.44 23.68 13.66
C GLU A 206 -6.05 24.92 12.83
N LYS A 207 -4.77 25.34 12.90
CA LYS A 207 -4.21 26.46 12.13
C LYS A 207 -3.36 26.05 10.96
N GLU A 208 -3.13 24.75 10.80
CA GLU A 208 -2.36 24.21 9.67
C GLU A 208 -3.24 24.19 8.42
N ASP A 209 -2.59 24.43 7.26
CA ASP A 209 -3.25 24.26 5.98
C ASP A 209 -3.20 22.78 5.58
N PRO A 210 -4.35 22.10 5.44
CA PRO A 210 -4.38 20.71 5.02
C PRO A 210 -3.61 20.43 3.73
N VAL A 211 -3.59 21.37 2.78
CA VAL A 211 -2.92 21.19 1.49
C VAL A 211 -1.41 21.10 1.62
N THR A 212 -0.83 21.78 2.61
CA THR A 212 0.63 21.79 2.85
C THR A 212 1.06 20.90 4.02
N PHE A 213 0.14 20.13 4.59
CA PHE A 213 0.38 19.32 5.79
C PHE A 213 1.50 18.31 5.63
N ALA A 214 1.71 17.76 4.42
CA ALA A 214 2.82 16.85 4.13
C ALA A 214 4.21 17.44 4.47
N THR A 215 4.34 18.76 4.42
CA THR A 215 5.60 19.48 4.70
C THR A 215 5.57 20.24 6.03
N SER A 216 4.53 20.02 6.86
CA SER A 216 4.40 20.69 8.15
C SER A 216 5.52 20.31 9.11
N ALA A 217 5.92 21.29 9.94
CA ALA A 217 6.86 21.09 11.04
C ALA A 217 6.34 20.09 12.10
N PHE A 218 5.03 19.83 12.13
CA PHE A 218 4.43 18.80 12.97
C PHE A 218 5.15 17.45 12.84
N TRP A 219 5.56 17.05 11.63
CA TRP A 219 6.20 15.76 11.38
C TRP A 219 7.63 15.64 11.90
N ALA A 220 8.25 16.73 12.33
CA ALA A 220 9.54 16.68 13.02
C ALA A 220 9.43 16.21 14.48
N GLY A 221 8.22 16.20 15.04
CA GLY A 221 7.96 15.74 16.39
C GLY A 221 6.44 15.55 16.58
N PRO A 222 5.82 14.58 15.89
CA PRO A 222 4.39 14.43 15.90
C PRO A 222 3.87 14.12 17.31
N VAL A 223 2.77 14.77 17.67
CA VAL A 223 2.03 14.55 18.91
C VAL A 223 0.82 13.70 18.59
N GLY A 224 0.82 12.47 19.08
CA GLY A 224 -0.30 11.53 18.98
C GLY A 224 -0.83 11.15 20.34
N SER A 225 -1.58 10.06 20.42
CA SER A 225 -2.16 9.50 21.64
C SER A 225 -1.84 8.00 21.80
N GLY A 226 -0.92 7.49 21.00
CA GLY A 226 -0.48 6.10 21.02
C GLY A 226 0.44 5.75 22.20
N PRO A 227 0.89 4.48 22.28
CA PRO A 227 1.68 3.97 23.42
C PRO A 227 3.10 4.56 23.53
N TYR A 228 3.59 5.19 22.48
CA TYR A 228 4.92 5.81 22.44
C TYR A 228 4.84 7.24 21.93
N LYS A 229 5.70 8.10 22.45
CA LYS A 229 5.86 9.49 22.01
C LYS A 229 7.28 9.76 21.53
N VAL A 230 7.43 10.77 20.68
CA VAL A 230 8.74 11.19 20.19
C VAL A 230 9.58 11.76 21.33
N LYS A 231 10.75 11.15 21.53
CA LYS A 231 11.77 11.62 22.47
C LYS A 231 12.83 12.45 21.78
N GLU A 232 13.29 11.99 20.60
CA GLU A 232 14.33 12.64 19.83
C GLU A 232 14.10 12.38 18.34
N PHE A 233 14.30 13.39 17.52
CA PHE A 233 14.24 13.29 16.08
C PHE A 233 15.51 13.89 15.46
N LYS A 234 16.23 13.10 14.69
CA LYS A 234 17.40 13.53 13.93
C LYS A 234 17.09 13.34 12.45
N PRO A 235 16.82 14.42 11.72
CA PRO A 235 16.47 14.35 10.31
C PRO A 235 17.49 13.55 9.50
N ASN A 236 17.00 12.68 8.61
CA ASN A 236 17.79 11.82 7.74
C ASN A 236 18.71 10.80 8.46
N ASP A 237 18.43 10.48 9.71
CA ASP A 237 19.20 9.51 10.49
C ASP A 237 18.25 8.58 11.29
N TYR A 238 17.58 9.10 12.33
CA TYR A 238 16.70 8.30 13.16
C TYR A 238 15.63 9.12 13.91
N MET A 239 14.64 8.41 14.44
CA MET A 239 13.73 8.90 15.46
C MET A 239 13.77 7.95 16.67
N ILE A 240 13.89 8.48 17.87
CA ILE A 240 13.75 7.73 19.11
C ILE A 240 12.36 8.00 19.68
N LEU A 241 11.64 6.92 19.94
CA LEU A 241 10.37 6.95 20.66
C LEU A 241 10.60 6.44 22.09
N GLU A 242 9.92 7.07 23.06
CA GLU A 242 9.86 6.58 24.44
C GLU A 242 8.42 6.26 24.81
N LYS A 243 8.24 5.30 25.69
CA LYS A 243 6.93 4.90 26.17
C LYS A 243 6.19 6.08 26.79
N PHE A 244 4.89 6.16 26.53
CA PHE A 244 4.00 7.17 27.07
C PHE A 244 3.35 6.65 28.34
N ASP A 245 3.75 7.16 29.52
CA ASP A 245 3.29 6.66 30.81
C ASP A 245 1.79 6.89 31.07
N ASP A 246 1.19 7.92 30.44
CA ASP A 246 -0.24 8.23 30.53
C ASP A 246 -1.08 7.54 29.42
N TYR A 247 -0.51 6.55 28.70
CA TYR A 247 -1.25 5.83 27.67
C TYR A 247 -2.48 5.12 28.28
N TYR A 248 -3.62 5.27 27.63
CA TYR A 248 -4.90 4.76 28.13
C TYR A 248 -5.10 3.25 27.99
N GLY A 249 -4.33 2.60 27.11
CA GLY A 249 -4.36 1.16 26.88
C GLY A 249 -3.32 0.42 27.72
N ASN A 250 -2.94 -0.78 27.27
CA ASN A 250 -1.90 -1.55 27.94
C ASN A 250 -0.54 -0.88 27.78
N ALA A 251 0.17 -0.65 28.87
CA ALA A 251 1.49 -0.06 28.83
C ALA A 251 2.49 -0.99 28.12
N PRO A 252 3.30 -0.50 27.17
CA PRO A 252 4.32 -1.32 26.53
C PRO A 252 5.42 -1.70 27.51
N GLU A 253 5.98 -2.92 27.35
CA GLU A 253 7.10 -3.41 28.16
C GLU A 253 8.44 -2.79 27.70
N ILE A 254 8.62 -2.58 26.41
CA ILE A 254 9.83 -1.96 25.83
C ILE A 254 9.80 -0.45 26.09
N GLY A 255 10.84 0.08 26.73
CA GLY A 255 10.91 1.49 27.09
C GLY A 255 11.26 2.42 25.93
N LEU A 256 12.03 1.94 24.96
CA LEU A 256 12.53 2.75 23.84
C LEU A 256 12.40 2.00 22.51
N VAL A 257 11.99 2.73 21.48
CA VAL A 257 12.00 2.26 20.09
C VAL A 257 12.84 3.22 19.27
N LYS A 258 13.80 2.70 18.51
CA LYS A 258 14.57 3.45 17.52
C LYS A 258 14.03 3.13 16.13
N MET A 259 13.53 4.14 15.46
CA MET A 259 13.24 4.09 14.04
C MET A 259 14.47 4.55 13.28
N ALA A 260 15.20 3.62 12.64
CA ALA A 260 16.41 3.90 11.91
C ALA A 260 16.14 4.06 10.41
N LEU A 261 16.79 5.05 9.80
CA LEU A 261 16.74 5.17 8.35
C LEU A 261 17.57 4.06 7.70
N VAL A 262 16.94 3.27 6.86
CA VAL A 262 17.55 2.11 6.19
C VAL A 262 17.33 2.20 4.69
N SER A 263 18.38 1.90 3.92
CA SER A 263 18.26 1.69 2.48
C SER A 263 17.89 0.25 2.18
N ASP A 264 17.08 0.01 1.16
CA ASP A 264 16.60 -1.33 0.81
C ASP A 264 17.73 -2.35 0.59
N GLY A 265 18.87 -1.93 0.07
CA GLY A 265 20.05 -2.79 -0.11
C GLY A 265 20.81 -3.15 1.16
N ASP A 266 20.51 -2.54 2.32
CA ASP A 266 21.29 -2.68 3.55
C ASP A 266 20.68 -3.70 4.54
N TYR A 267 19.45 -4.17 4.33
CA TYR A 267 18.74 -5.03 5.27
C TYR A 267 19.50 -6.28 5.69
N VAL A 268 20.07 -7.02 4.72
CA VAL A 268 20.85 -8.24 5.02
C VAL A 268 22.04 -7.93 5.90
N THR A 269 22.80 -6.87 5.58
CA THR A 269 23.98 -6.45 6.33
C THR A 269 23.63 -6.03 7.75
N LEU A 270 22.56 -5.26 7.92
CA LEU A 270 22.08 -4.80 9.24
C LEU A 270 21.53 -5.95 10.09
N CYS A 271 20.87 -6.92 9.47
CA CYS A 271 20.45 -8.15 10.14
C CYS A 271 21.65 -9.01 10.56
N GLN A 272 22.69 -9.14 9.73
CA GLN A 272 23.94 -9.81 10.09
C GLN A 272 24.62 -9.15 11.29
N ALA A 273 24.54 -7.83 11.38
CA ALA A 273 25.07 -7.06 12.51
C ALA A 273 24.14 -7.06 13.75
N GLY A 274 22.89 -7.54 13.64
CA GLY A 274 21.90 -7.48 14.70
C GLY A 274 21.39 -6.07 15.00
N GLU A 275 21.43 -5.19 14.02
CA GLU A 275 21.09 -3.76 14.18
C GLU A 275 19.61 -3.42 13.90
N ILE A 276 18.83 -4.37 13.36
CA ILE A 276 17.39 -4.25 13.12
C ILE A 276 16.68 -5.43 13.80
N ASP A 277 15.49 -5.19 14.35
CA ASP A 277 14.75 -6.19 15.08
C ASP A 277 13.49 -6.67 14.38
N TYR A 278 12.77 -5.78 13.73
CA TYR A 278 11.49 -6.10 13.10
C TYR A 278 11.29 -5.24 11.86
N PHE A 279 10.90 -5.86 10.75
CA PHE A 279 10.48 -5.18 9.54
C PHE A 279 9.71 -6.10 8.59
N GLN A 280 9.17 -5.51 7.54
CA GLN A 280 8.45 -6.18 6.47
C GLN A 280 9.15 -5.94 5.14
N THR A 281 9.10 -6.93 4.24
CA THR A 281 9.62 -6.80 2.88
C THR A 281 8.88 -7.72 1.91
N MET A 282 8.71 -7.28 0.67
CA MET A 282 8.25 -8.12 -0.43
C MET A 282 9.42 -8.67 -1.26
N ASP A 283 10.66 -8.34 -0.91
CA ASP A 283 11.84 -8.90 -1.57
C ASP A 283 12.17 -10.29 -1.02
N VAL A 284 11.74 -11.29 -1.79
CA VAL A 284 11.95 -12.71 -1.49
C VAL A 284 13.43 -13.05 -1.31
N ALA A 285 14.32 -12.48 -2.13
CA ALA A 285 15.75 -12.79 -2.06
C ALA A 285 16.34 -12.31 -0.73
N THR A 286 16.04 -11.08 -0.33
CA THR A 286 16.43 -10.51 0.99
C THR A 286 15.87 -11.37 2.14
N ALA A 287 14.59 -11.74 2.09
CA ALA A 287 13.97 -12.56 3.14
C ALA A 287 14.67 -13.92 3.30
N LEU A 288 14.95 -14.61 2.19
CA LEU A 288 15.63 -15.91 2.19
C LEU A 288 17.09 -15.84 2.65
N GLU A 289 17.80 -14.74 2.37
CA GLU A 289 19.15 -14.53 2.87
C GLU A 289 19.17 -14.29 4.37
N ILE A 290 18.21 -13.54 4.90
CA ILE A 290 18.08 -13.30 6.33
C ILE A 290 17.66 -14.58 7.07
N GLU A 291 16.79 -15.39 6.51
CA GLU A 291 16.41 -16.70 7.09
C GLU A 291 17.62 -17.60 7.33
N LYS A 292 18.60 -17.61 6.40
CA LYS A 292 19.84 -18.39 6.53
C LYS A 292 20.72 -17.98 7.70
N LEU A 293 20.54 -16.76 8.24
CA LEU A 293 21.29 -16.32 9.42
C LEU A 293 20.91 -17.11 10.68
N GLY A 294 19.70 -17.63 10.75
CA GLY A 294 19.20 -18.40 11.90
C GLY A 294 18.96 -17.58 13.18
N THR A 295 19.20 -16.26 13.13
CA THR A 295 18.98 -15.30 14.23
C THR A 295 17.67 -14.53 14.06
N TYR A 296 16.97 -14.75 12.97
CA TYR A 296 15.66 -14.16 12.65
C TYR A 296 14.64 -15.23 12.34
N THR A 297 13.41 -14.98 12.71
CA THR A 297 12.24 -15.70 12.22
C THR A 297 11.71 -14.94 11.00
N VAL A 298 11.59 -15.63 9.87
CA VAL A 298 11.04 -15.12 8.63
C VAL A 298 9.71 -15.81 8.37
N LYS A 299 8.64 -15.05 8.28
CA LYS A 299 7.30 -15.56 8.05
C LYS A 299 6.72 -14.94 6.80
N ASN A 300 6.42 -15.75 5.79
CA ASN A 300 5.65 -15.29 4.64
C ASN A 300 4.17 -15.17 4.99
N VAL A 301 3.55 -14.14 4.48
CA VAL A 301 2.14 -13.81 4.62
C VAL A 301 1.57 -13.55 3.23
N PRO A 302 0.63 -14.37 2.75
CA PRO A 302 -0.10 -14.06 1.53
C PRO A 302 -0.89 -12.75 1.70
N ILE A 303 -0.72 -11.85 0.76
CA ILE A 303 -1.41 -10.56 0.75
C ILE A 303 -2.16 -10.37 -0.58
N MET A 304 -3.17 -9.51 -0.59
CA MET A 304 -3.86 -9.13 -1.82
C MET A 304 -3.07 -8.04 -2.57
N TYR A 305 -1.85 -8.40 -2.97
CA TYR A 305 -0.99 -7.57 -3.81
C TYR A 305 -0.82 -8.31 -5.14
N ASN A 306 -1.56 -7.84 -6.15
CA ASN A 306 -1.70 -8.54 -7.42
C ASN A 306 -0.84 -7.87 -8.47
N ASP A 307 0.20 -8.55 -8.92
CA ASP A 307 0.92 -8.18 -10.14
C ASP A 307 0.07 -8.50 -11.37
N MET A 308 -0.03 -7.56 -12.28
CA MET A 308 -0.86 -7.68 -13.47
C MET A 308 -0.41 -6.76 -14.59
N PHE A 309 -0.98 -6.97 -15.77
CA PHE A 309 -0.94 -5.95 -16.80
C PHE A 309 -2.22 -5.12 -16.80
N PHE A 310 -2.06 -3.81 -16.81
CA PHE A 310 -3.11 -2.88 -17.14
C PHE A 310 -3.08 -2.62 -18.64
N TRP A 311 -4.21 -2.76 -19.28
CA TRP A 311 -4.35 -2.51 -20.70
C TRP A 311 -4.59 -1.01 -20.96
N ASN A 312 -3.81 -0.42 -21.88
CA ASN A 312 -4.01 0.96 -22.36
C ASN A 312 -4.97 0.99 -23.55
N SER A 313 -6.26 1.08 -23.30
CA SER A 313 -7.26 1.08 -24.36
C SER A 313 -7.38 2.40 -25.14
N TYR A 314 -6.71 3.47 -24.71
CA TYR A 314 -6.57 4.67 -25.51
C TYR A 314 -5.56 4.53 -26.65
N GLY A 315 -4.77 3.45 -26.64
CA GLY A 315 -3.63 3.27 -27.54
C GLY A 315 -2.44 4.17 -27.19
N ARG A 316 -1.31 3.92 -27.83
CA ARG A 316 -0.09 4.71 -27.59
C ARG A 316 -0.30 6.18 -27.92
N GLY A 317 0.11 7.05 -26.97
CA GLY A 317 -0.08 8.50 -27.12
C GLY A 317 -1.54 8.93 -27.20
N GLY A 318 -2.48 8.09 -26.77
CA GLY A 318 -3.91 8.39 -26.80
C GLY A 318 -4.51 8.49 -28.21
N ASN A 319 -3.89 7.90 -29.22
CA ASN A 319 -4.26 8.04 -30.63
C ASN A 319 -5.33 7.04 -31.11
N GLY A 320 -5.79 6.13 -30.23
CA GLY A 320 -6.77 5.09 -30.53
C GLY A 320 -6.22 3.87 -31.27
N ASP A 321 -4.90 3.81 -31.51
CA ASP A 321 -4.24 2.64 -32.12
C ASP A 321 -3.94 1.59 -31.03
N ASP A 322 -4.92 0.72 -30.78
CA ASP A 322 -4.89 -0.28 -29.73
C ASP A 322 -4.77 -1.70 -30.31
N PRO A 323 -3.57 -2.31 -30.26
CA PRO A 323 -3.30 -3.64 -30.82
C PRO A 323 -3.92 -4.78 -30.03
N ILE A 324 -4.35 -4.51 -28.79
CA ILE A 324 -4.86 -5.50 -27.86
C ILE A 324 -6.33 -5.25 -27.48
N SER A 325 -7.03 -4.41 -28.28
CA SER A 325 -8.47 -4.13 -28.11
C SER A 325 -9.35 -5.39 -28.23
N ASP A 326 -8.94 -6.34 -29.08
CA ASP A 326 -9.64 -7.62 -29.18
C ASP A 326 -9.32 -8.49 -27.95
N ILE A 327 -10.37 -8.95 -27.26
CA ILE A 327 -10.22 -9.81 -26.07
C ILE A 327 -9.45 -11.11 -26.36
N ARG A 328 -9.49 -11.60 -27.63
CA ARG A 328 -8.73 -12.79 -28.03
C ARG A 328 -7.22 -12.54 -27.94
N VAL A 329 -6.78 -11.33 -28.27
CA VAL A 329 -5.37 -10.93 -28.12
C VAL A 329 -4.99 -10.88 -26.65
N ARG A 330 -5.83 -10.29 -25.77
CA ARG A 330 -5.57 -10.27 -24.33
C ARG A 330 -5.48 -11.67 -23.74
N LYS A 331 -6.42 -12.55 -24.10
CA LYS A 331 -6.38 -13.97 -23.70
C LYS A 331 -5.12 -14.68 -24.20
N ALA A 332 -4.72 -14.41 -25.45
CA ALA A 332 -3.52 -14.98 -26.02
C ALA A 332 -2.27 -14.57 -25.24
N ILE A 333 -2.17 -13.31 -24.83
CA ILE A 333 -1.03 -12.83 -24.03
C ILE A 333 -0.92 -13.63 -22.72
N ILE A 334 -2.03 -13.85 -22.00
CA ILE A 334 -1.97 -14.64 -20.76
C ILE A 334 -1.64 -16.09 -21.02
N HIS A 335 -2.22 -16.72 -22.04
CA HIS A 335 -1.90 -18.11 -22.42
C HIS A 335 -0.46 -18.29 -22.91
N ALA A 336 0.16 -17.24 -23.43
CA ALA A 336 1.55 -17.29 -23.89
C ALA A 336 2.55 -17.30 -22.73
N ILE A 337 2.21 -16.86 -21.54
CA ILE A 337 3.11 -16.68 -20.41
C ILE A 337 2.99 -17.86 -19.44
N ASP A 338 4.11 -18.58 -19.21
CA ASP A 338 4.17 -19.58 -18.14
C ASP A 338 4.34 -18.88 -16.80
N ARG A 339 3.20 -18.44 -16.25
CA ARG A 339 3.12 -17.67 -14.99
C ARG A 339 3.65 -18.49 -13.80
N GLN A 340 3.35 -19.80 -13.77
CA GLN A 340 3.83 -20.67 -12.70
C GLN A 340 5.35 -20.84 -12.75
N ALA A 341 5.93 -20.99 -13.93
CA ALA A 341 7.39 -21.07 -14.06
C ALA A 341 8.09 -19.79 -13.61
N ILE A 342 7.48 -18.61 -13.81
CA ILE A 342 8.00 -17.34 -13.30
C ILE A 342 7.92 -17.32 -11.77
N VAL A 343 6.77 -17.67 -11.19
CA VAL A 343 6.60 -17.75 -9.73
C VAL A 343 7.63 -18.71 -9.12
N ASP A 344 7.79 -19.90 -9.69
CA ASP A 344 8.70 -20.92 -9.16
C ASP A 344 10.18 -20.51 -9.26
N SER A 345 10.58 -19.87 -10.37
CA SER A 345 12.00 -19.61 -10.65
C SER A 345 12.48 -18.22 -10.22
N ILE A 346 11.65 -17.19 -10.31
CA ILE A 346 12.02 -15.80 -9.99
C ILE A 346 11.50 -15.39 -8.62
N LEU A 347 10.28 -15.80 -8.27
CA LEU A 347 9.68 -15.54 -6.96
C LEU A 347 9.87 -16.72 -5.98
N PHE A 348 10.72 -17.70 -6.32
CA PHE A 348 11.10 -18.84 -5.47
C PHE A 348 9.90 -19.63 -4.91
N GLY A 349 8.77 -19.62 -5.60
CA GLY A 349 7.52 -20.25 -5.16
C GLY A 349 6.67 -19.41 -4.18
N TYR A 350 7.10 -18.18 -3.88
CA TYR A 350 6.33 -17.25 -3.04
C TYR A 350 5.46 -16.35 -3.91
N GLY A 351 4.22 -16.75 -4.05
CA GLY A 351 3.21 -16.10 -4.86
C GLY A 351 2.21 -17.11 -5.38
N LEU A 352 1.02 -16.66 -5.72
CA LEU A 352 -0.06 -17.51 -6.22
C LEU A 352 -0.51 -17.02 -7.58
N VAL A 353 -0.37 -17.87 -8.60
CA VAL A 353 -0.96 -17.60 -9.92
C VAL A 353 -2.48 -17.55 -9.79
N HIS A 354 -3.09 -16.55 -10.38
CA HIS A 354 -4.54 -16.39 -10.37
C HIS A 354 -5.09 -16.00 -11.74
N ASP A 355 -6.36 -16.29 -11.97
CA ASP A 355 -7.07 -16.04 -13.23
C ASP A 355 -8.09 -14.90 -13.12
N THR A 356 -8.31 -14.41 -11.91
CA THR A 356 -9.14 -13.25 -11.56
C THR A 356 -8.35 -12.37 -10.58
N LEU A 357 -8.94 -11.30 -10.09
CA LEU A 357 -8.30 -10.46 -9.06
C LEU A 357 -8.17 -11.13 -7.69
N LEU A 358 -8.79 -12.30 -7.48
CA LEU A 358 -8.68 -13.04 -6.22
C LEU A 358 -7.89 -14.33 -6.41
N PRO A 359 -6.97 -14.66 -5.49
CA PRO A 359 -6.28 -15.94 -5.49
C PRO A 359 -7.22 -17.06 -5.03
N ALA A 360 -6.90 -18.31 -5.39
CA ALA A 360 -7.70 -19.48 -5.03
C ALA A 360 -7.77 -19.74 -3.51
N THR A 361 -6.94 -19.08 -2.72
CA THR A 361 -6.95 -19.13 -1.25
C THR A 361 -7.99 -18.21 -0.61
N ASP A 362 -8.54 -17.24 -1.37
CA ASP A 362 -9.60 -16.36 -0.85
C ASP A 362 -10.93 -17.13 -0.74
N PRO A 363 -11.67 -17.02 0.37
CA PRO A 363 -12.94 -17.72 0.54
C PRO A 363 -14.03 -17.29 -0.47
N ASN A 364 -13.90 -16.13 -1.09
CA ASN A 364 -14.81 -15.64 -2.12
C ASN A 364 -14.32 -15.95 -3.55
N TYR A 365 -13.23 -16.71 -3.71
CA TYR A 365 -12.74 -17.10 -5.03
C TYR A 365 -13.80 -17.87 -5.82
N ASN A 366 -13.97 -17.53 -7.08
CA ASN A 366 -14.91 -18.19 -7.98
C ASN A 366 -14.18 -19.16 -8.91
N SER A 367 -14.15 -20.44 -8.55
CA SER A 367 -13.50 -21.51 -9.34
C SER A 367 -14.22 -21.84 -10.67
N SER A 368 -15.37 -21.22 -10.96
CA SER A 368 -16.09 -21.41 -12.23
C SER A 368 -15.69 -20.43 -13.32
N THR A 369 -14.81 -19.46 -13.03
CA THR A 369 -14.28 -18.55 -14.03
C THR A 369 -13.34 -19.26 -15.01
N TYR A 370 -13.08 -18.61 -16.15
CA TYR A 370 -12.16 -19.14 -17.15
C TYR A 370 -10.73 -19.22 -16.61
N HIS A 371 -10.05 -20.37 -16.85
CA HIS A 371 -8.67 -20.59 -16.43
C HIS A 371 -7.70 -20.36 -17.58
N TYR A 372 -6.69 -19.54 -17.34
CA TYR A 372 -5.64 -19.20 -18.31
C TYR A 372 -4.38 -20.05 -18.06
N ASN A 373 -4.41 -21.33 -18.44
CA ASN A 373 -3.20 -22.16 -18.39
C ASN A 373 -2.18 -21.72 -19.45
N TYR A 374 -0.90 -21.93 -19.17
CA TYR A 374 0.15 -21.80 -20.18
C TYR A 374 -0.14 -22.73 -21.37
N ASP A 375 -0.43 -22.15 -22.52
CA ASP A 375 -0.79 -22.87 -23.75
C ASP A 375 -0.41 -21.99 -24.96
N PRO A 376 0.87 -22.06 -25.40
CA PRO A 376 1.34 -21.25 -26.52
C PRO A 376 0.67 -21.60 -27.86
N GLU A 377 0.12 -22.82 -28.01
CA GLU A 377 -0.65 -23.21 -29.18
C GLU A 377 -2.00 -22.48 -29.24
N THR A 378 -2.72 -22.48 -28.12
CA THR A 378 -3.97 -21.69 -27.98
C THR A 378 -3.68 -20.20 -28.13
N ALA A 379 -2.60 -19.68 -27.55
CA ALA A 379 -2.20 -18.29 -27.69
C ALA A 379 -2.03 -17.91 -29.17
N LYS A 380 -1.24 -18.68 -29.93
CA LYS A 380 -1.00 -18.44 -31.35
C LYS A 380 -2.28 -18.51 -32.16
N LYS A 381 -3.13 -19.50 -31.90
CA LYS A 381 -4.43 -19.65 -32.56
C LYS A 381 -5.31 -18.43 -32.35
N LEU A 382 -5.39 -17.92 -31.11
CA LEU A 382 -6.20 -16.73 -30.78
C LEU A 382 -5.67 -15.46 -31.45
N LEU A 383 -4.33 -15.31 -31.56
CA LEU A 383 -3.71 -14.20 -32.29
C LEU A 383 -4.03 -14.25 -33.76
N ASP A 384 -3.93 -15.45 -34.41
CA ASP A 384 -4.23 -15.63 -35.80
C ASP A 384 -5.71 -15.38 -36.11
N GLU A 385 -6.62 -15.88 -35.27
CA GLU A 385 -8.07 -15.64 -35.37
C GLU A 385 -8.45 -14.15 -35.16
N ALA A 386 -7.70 -13.43 -34.33
CA ALA A 386 -7.87 -12.00 -34.12
C ALA A 386 -7.28 -11.16 -35.26
N GLY A 387 -6.45 -11.76 -36.14
CA GLY A 387 -5.73 -11.02 -37.16
C GLY A 387 -4.64 -10.11 -36.59
N PHE A 388 -3.95 -10.57 -35.53
CA PHE A 388 -2.90 -9.80 -34.87
C PHE A 388 -1.77 -9.43 -35.85
N ASP A 389 -1.32 -8.18 -35.79
CA ASP A 389 -0.20 -7.70 -36.60
C ASP A 389 1.15 -8.07 -35.98
N TYR A 390 1.73 -9.18 -36.36
CA TYR A 390 3.04 -9.64 -35.90
C TYR A 390 4.23 -8.75 -36.32
N SER A 391 4.02 -7.77 -37.20
CA SER A 391 5.06 -6.79 -37.53
C SER A 391 5.24 -5.75 -36.39
N ARG A 392 4.21 -5.52 -35.62
CA ARG A 392 4.17 -4.57 -34.51
C ARG A 392 4.97 -5.08 -33.31
N THR A 393 5.65 -4.18 -32.60
CA THR A 393 6.27 -4.45 -31.30
C THR A 393 5.36 -3.91 -30.20
N LEU A 394 4.94 -4.77 -29.29
CA LEU A 394 4.23 -4.35 -28.07
C LEU A 394 5.20 -3.66 -27.12
N ARG A 395 4.78 -2.55 -26.54
CA ARG A 395 5.55 -1.81 -25.53
C ARG A 395 4.93 -2.01 -24.15
N ILE A 396 5.73 -2.53 -23.24
CA ILE A 396 5.36 -2.79 -21.84
C ILE A 396 6.06 -1.74 -20.99
N ALA A 397 5.29 -0.86 -20.37
CA ALA A 397 5.81 0.07 -19.38
C ALA A 397 5.77 -0.55 -17.99
N THR A 398 6.66 -0.12 -17.10
CA THR A 398 6.58 -0.35 -15.65
C THR A 398 7.07 0.87 -14.90
N TYR A 399 6.72 1.01 -13.65
CA TYR A 399 7.29 2.01 -12.73
C TYR A 399 8.24 1.38 -11.71
N TYR A 400 8.42 0.07 -11.75
CA TYR A 400 9.37 -0.64 -10.90
C TYR A 400 10.76 -0.64 -11.53
N ASP A 401 11.75 -0.11 -10.81
CA ASP A 401 13.16 -0.06 -11.20
C ASP A 401 13.99 -0.96 -10.27
N ASN A 402 13.79 -2.27 -10.40
CA ASN A 402 14.52 -3.29 -9.64
C ASN A 402 14.82 -4.53 -10.48
N GLN A 403 15.80 -5.33 -10.02
CA GLN A 403 16.29 -6.49 -10.77
C GLN A 403 15.25 -7.61 -10.90
N THR A 404 14.39 -7.80 -9.89
CA THR A 404 13.34 -8.83 -9.93
C THR A 404 12.34 -8.52 -11.04
N THR A 405 11.86 -7.29 -11.12
CA THR A 405 10.98 -6.83 -12.20
C THR A 405 11.64 -6.96 -13.57
N ALA A 406 12.92 -6.59 -13.68
CA ALA A 406 13.66 -6.78 -14.94
C ALA A 406 13.69 -8.24 -15.38
N ASN A 407 14.01 -9.17 -14.48
CA ASN A 407 14.02 -10.60 -14.76
C ASN A 407 12.63 -11.14 -15.16
N ILE A 408 11.58 -10.68 -14.51
CA ILE A 408 10.19 -11.02 -14.83
C ILE A 408 9.85 -10.55 -16.25
N LEU A 409 10.08 -9.28 -16.56
CA LEU A 409 9.70 -8.70 -17.85
C LEU A 409 10.54 -9.25 -19.01
N ASP A 410 11.83 -9.51 -18.81
CA ASP A 410 12.67 -10.21 -19.80
C ASP A 410 12.13 -11.61 -20.10
N THR A 411 11.69 -12.33 -19.06
CA THR A 411 11.10 -13.66 -19.21
C THR A 411 9.75 -13.60 -19.93
N ILE A 412 8.92 -12.60 -19.63
CA ILE A 412 7.63 -12.39 -20.32
C ILE A 412 7.86 -12.06 -21.79
N VAL A 413 8.83 -11.19 -22.11
CA VAL A 413 9.19 -10.86 -23.50
C VAL A 413 9.66 -12.11 -24.24
N TYR A 414 10.45 -12.97 -23.60
CA TYR A 414 10.84 -14.25 -24.15
C TYR A 414 9.60 -15.13 -24.49
N TYR A 415 8.68 -15.33 -23.56
CA TYR A 415 7.47 -16.13 -23.78
C TYR A 415 6.58 -15.56 -24.91
N LEU A 416 6.41 -14.26 -24.98
CA LEU A 416 5.68 -13.61 -26.07
C LEU A 416 6.38 -13.87 -27.42
N GLY A 417 7.72 -13.88 -27.44
CA GLY A 417 8.51 -14.20 -28.61
C GLY A 417 8.28 -15.61 -29.13
N GLU A 418 8.09 -16.61 -28.27
CA GLU A 418 7.82 -18.01 -28.64
C GLU A 418 6.50 -18.18 -29.44
N VAL A 419 5.54 -17.28 -29.25
CA VAL A 419 4.29 -17.22 -30.02
C VAL A 419 4.35 -16.22 -31.20
N GLY A 420 5.52 -15.62 -31.45
CA GLY A 420 5.76 -14.70 -32.55
C GLY A 420 5.44 -13.23 -32.23
N VAL A 421 5.01 -12.90 -31.04
CA VAL A 421 4.73 -11.54 -30.62
C VAL A 421 6.05 -10.84 -30.27
N LYS A 422 6.36 -9.75 -30.95
CA LYS A 422 7.48 -8.87 -30.58
C LYS A 422 7.06 -8.00 -29.42
N ALA A 423 7.87 -7.95 -28.39
CA ALA A 423 7.65 -7.08 -27.24
C ALA A 423 8.97 -6.44 -26.77
N GLU A 424 8.86 -5.27 -26.20
CA GLU A 424 9.94 -4.58 -25.48
C GLU A 424 9.38 -3.97 -24.20
N TRP A 425 10.21 -3.83 -23.17
CA TRP A 425 9.79 -3.17 -21.94
C TRP A 425 10.72 -2.02 -21.56
N PHE A 426 10.21 -1.10 -20.72
CA PHE A 426 10.96 0.06 -20.23
C PHE A 426 10.40 0.56 -18.92
N VAL A 427 11.25 1.22 -18.12
CA VAL A 427 10.84 1.88 -16.88
C VAL A 427 10.39 3.31 -17.18
N LEU A 428 9.21 3.68 -16.68
CA LEU A 428 8.72 5.05 -16.72
C LEU A 428 9.59 5.94 -15.83
N THR A 429 9.95 7.11 -16.32
CA THR A 429 10.79 8.09 -15.60
C THR A 429 10.11 9.45 -15.55
N GLY A 430 10.47 10.26 -14.54
CA GLY A 430 9.89 11.59 -14.36
C GLY A 430 8.52 11.57 -13.68
N ASP A 431 7.56 12.32 -14.22
CA ASP A 431 6.18 12.32 -13.69
C ASP A 431 5.44 11.07 -14.15
N LEU A 432 5.33 10.11 -13.24
CA LEU A 432 4.68 8.82 -13.53
C LEU A 432 3.20 8.97 -13.83
N VAL A 433 2.51 9.87 -13.16
CA VAL A 433 1.08 10.10 -13.38
C VAL A 433 0.86 10.59 -14.80
N ALA A 434 1.65 11.57 -15.22
CA ALA A 434 1.62 12.06 -16.60
C ALA A 434 2.05 10.95 -17.60
N GLY A 435 3.06 10.16 -17.27
CA GLY A 435 3.51 9.03 -18.09
C GLY A 435 2.43 7.99 -18.33
N ILE A 436 1.75 7.58 -17.25
CA ILE A 436 0.71 6.54 -17.28
C ILE A 436 -0.60 7.06 -17.91
N TYR A 437 -1.08 8.23 -17.51
CA TYR A 437 -2.45 8.66 -17.83
C TYR A 437 -2.56 9.74 -18.92
N GLU A 438 -1.46 10.39 -19.29
CA GLU A 438 -1.46 11.47 -20.28
C GLU A 438 -0.62 11.11 -21.51
N THR A 439 0.68 10.82 -21.32
CA THR A 439 1.60 10.46 -22.40
C THR A 439 1.28 9.10 -23.02
N ARG A 440 1.01 8.08 -22.18
CA ARG A 440 0.50 6.75 -22.58
C ARG A 440 1.33 6.06 -23.69
N ASP A 441 2.67 6.20 -23.68
CA ASP A 441 3.53 5.62 -24.72
C ASP A 441 3.82 4.12 -24.49
N TYR A 442 2.76 3.36 -24.22
CA TYR A 442 2.78 1.92 -23.98
C TYR A 442 1.48 1.26 -24.43
N ASP A 443 1.51 -0.06 -24.64
CA ASP A 443 0.33 -0.90 -24.88
C ASP A 443 -0.15 -1.55 -23.58
N LEU A 444 0.79 -2.03 -22.77
CA LEU A 444 0.57 -2.64 -21.46
C LEU A 444 1.41 -1.94 -20.40
N LEU A 445 0.84 -1.78 -19.20
CA LEU A 445 1.57 -1.35 -18.01
C LEU A 445 1.66 -2.55 -17.06
N TYR A 446 2.88 -3.02 -16.77
CA TYR A 446 3.13 -3.95 -15.68
C TYR A 446 3.15 -3.18 -14.36
N GLY A 447 2.27 -3.56 -13.46
CA GLY A 447 2.10 -2.92 -12.16
C GLY A 447 1.24 -3.77 -11.25
N ASP A 448 0.86 -3.18 -10.13
CA ASP A 448 0.09 -3.83 -9.09
C ASP A 448 -1.31 -3.24 -8.90
N ASN A 449 -2.17 -4.06 -8.33
CA ASN A 449 -3.41 -3.64 -7.69
C ASN A 449 -3.51 -4.32 -6.32
N SER A 450 -3.30 -3.54 -5.28
CA SER A 450 -3.33 -4.03 -3.90
C SER A 450 -4.63 -3.64 -3.21
N ALA A 451 -5.03 -4.45 -2.25
CA ALA A 451 -6.22 -4.20 -1.45
C ALA A 451 -6.15 -4.93 -0.10
N ILE A 452 -6.93 -4.43 0.83
CA ILE A 452 -7.13 -5.08 2.14
C ILE A 452 -8.35 -6.02 2.07
N THR A 453 -9.31 -5.68 1.24
CA THR A 453 -10.54 -6.43 1.08
C THR A 453 -10.85 -6.69 -0.40
N PRO A 454 -11.51 -7.81 -0.74
CA PRO A 454 -11.84 -8.12 -2.13
C PRO A 454 -12.56 -7.01 -2.88
N ILE A 455 -13.47 -6.31 -2.21
CA ILE A 455 -14.25 -5.25 -2.88
C ILE A 455 -13.40 -4.01 -3.26
N GLU A 456 -12.29 -3.76 -2.57
CA GLU A 456 -11.39 -2.68 -2.98
C GLU A 456 -10.75 -2.97 -4.34
N LEU A 457 -10.34 -4.23 -4.59
CA LEU A 457 -9.83 -4.63 -5.91
C LEU A 457 -10.83 -4.30 -7.02
N PHE A 458 -12.09 -4.67 -6.81
CA PHE A 458 -13.16 -4.36 -7.78
C PHE A 458 -13.56 -2.89 -7.75
N GLY A 459 -13.50 -2.23 -6.60
CA GLY A 459 -13.78 -0.80 -6.45
C GLY A 459 -12.87 0.09 -7.29
N ASN A 460 -11.62 -0.32 -7.49
CA ASN A 460 -10.68 0.35 -8.39
C ASN A 460 -11.12 0.26 -9.87
N MET A 461 -12.02 -0.66 -10.22
CA MET A 461 -12.62 -0.77 -11.55
C MET A 461 -13.88 0.09 -11.72
N SER A 462 -14.37 0.76 -10.66
CA SER A 462 -15.55 1.63 -10.76
C SER A 462 -15.31 2.82 -11.69
N SER A 463 -16.30 3.11 -12.54
CA SER A 463 -16.26 4.29 -13.40
C SER A 463 -16.48 5.60 -12.64
N SER A 464 -17.02 5.56 -11.43
CA SER A 464 -17.41 6.73 -10.64
C SER A 464 -16.30 7.31 -9.75
N ALA A 465 -15.31 6.53 -9.38
CA ALA A 465 -14.37 6.90 -8.31
C ALA A 465 -13.03 7.49 -8.79
N GLY A 466 -12.88 7.83 -10.07
CA GLY A 466 -11.58 8.22 -10.61
C GLY A 466 -10.57 7.06 -10.60
N GLY A 467 -11.04 5.82 -10.49
CA GLY A 467 -10.26 4.60 -10.53
C GLY A 467 -9.61 4.36 -11.90
N TYR A 468 -8.89 3.27 -12.02
CA TYR A 468 -8.12 2.93 -13.24
C TYR A 468 -8.98 2.91 -14.50
N ILE A 469 -10.22 2.39 -14.42
CA ILE A 469 -11.12 2.30 -15.57
C ILE A 469 -11.40 3.67 -16.16
N SER A 470 -11.73 4.67 -15.34
CA SER A 470 -12.01 6.03 -15.83
C SER A 470 -10.81 6.70 -16.50
N LYS A 471 -9.61 6.25 -16.19
CA LYS A 471 -8.35 6.81 -16.68
C LYS A 471 -7.74 6.02 -17.84
N LEU A 472 -7.94 4.69 -17.88
CA LEU A 472 -7.34 3.81 -18.88
C LEU A 472 -8.32 3.39 -19.98
N PHE A 473 -9.61 3.64 -19.81
CA PHE A 473 -10.65 3.27 -20.77
C PHE A 473 -11.53 4.47 -21.12
N PRO A 474 -11.84 4.68 -22.42
CA PRO A 474 -12.72 5.75 -22.87
C PRO A 474 -14.20 5.41 -22.61
N THR A 475 -14.52 4.85 -21.47
CA THR A 475 -15.89 4.47 -21.08
C THR A 475 -16.34 5.27 -19.87
N THR A 476 -17.59 5.69 -19.89
CA THR A 476 -18.24 6.42 -18.80
C THR A 476 -19.07 5.50 -17.91
N LYS A 477 -19.18 4.21 -18.25
CA LYS A 477 -19.94 3.22 -17.49
C LYS A 477 -19.27 1.86 -17.56
N ASN A 478 -18.93 1.32 -16.40
CA ASN A 478 -18.40 -0.03 -16.26
C ASN A 478 -19.56 -1.00 -15.94
N PRO A 479 -19.65 -2.17 -16.60
CA PRO A 479 -20.60 -3.22 -16.24
C PRO A 479 -20.56 -3.71 -14.78
N MET A 480 -19.46 -3.43 -14.08
CA MET A 480 -19.31 -3.76 -12.65
C MET A 480 -19.92 -2.72 -11.72
N ASP A 481 -20.20 -1.48 -12.17
CA ASP A 481 -20.64 -0.39 -11.30
C ASP A 481 -21.86 -0.77 -10.46
N GLU A 482 -22.85 -1.45 -11.04
CA GLU A 482 -24.06 -1.85 -10.33
C GLU A 482 -23.79 -2.86 -9.20
N PHE A 483 -22.84 -3.79 -9.39
CA PHE A 483 -22.47 -4.79 -8.39
C PHE A 483 -21.63 -4.19 -7.28
N ILE A 484 -20.73 -3.26 -7.63
CA ILE A 484 -19.92 -2.50 -6.68
C ILE A 484 -20.82 -1.65 -5.77
N ASP A 485 -21.79 -0.95 -6.36
CA ASP A 485 -22.72 -0.09 -5.63
C ASP A 485 -23.67 -0.92 -4.74
N GLU A 486 -24.16 -2.06 -5.24
CA GLU A 486 -24.97 -2.98 -4.44
C GLU A 486 -24.16 -3.54 -3.26
N TYR A 487 -22.92 -3.99 -3.50
CA TYR A 487 -22.05 -4.50 -2.42
C TYR A 487 -21.87 -3.47 -1.31
N ARG A 488 -21.60 -2.21 -1.67
CA ARG A 488 -21.39 -1.12 -0.71
C ARG A 488 -22.62 -0.80 0.13
N THR A 489 -23.80 -1.15 -0.36
CA THR A 489 -25.08 -0.77 0.26
C THR A 489 -25.79 -1.95 0.93
N THR A 490 -25.34 -3.19 0.75
CA THR A 490 -25.94 -4.35 1.42
C THR A 490 -25.17 -4.74 2.67
N GLY A 491 -25.89 -4.99 3.78
CA GLY A 491 -25.35 -5.58 5.00
C GLY A 491 -25.43 -7.12 5.04
N ASP A 492 -25.95 -7.76 3.98
CA ASP A 492 -26.07 -9.22 3.89
C ASP A 492 -24.75 -9.84 3.41
N ALA A 493 -24.00 -10.48 4.31
CA ALA A 493 -22.73 -11.10 4.01
C ALA A 493 -22.82 -12.20 2.92
N ALA A 494 -23.92 -12.95 2.86
CA ALA A 494 -24.12 -13.96 1.82
C ALA A 494 -24.30 -13.30 0.44
N ARG A 495 -25.04 -12.21 0.38
CA ARG A 495 -25.19 -11.41 -0.85
C ARG A 495 -23.87 -10.74 -1.25
N GLN A 496 -23.11 -10.23 -0.30
CA GLN A 496 -21.77 -9.68 -0.56
C GLN A 496 -20.85 -10.72 -1.19
N ALA A 497 -20.80 -11.94 -0.65
CA ALA A 497 -20.00 -13.04 -1.20
C ALA A 497 -20.44 -13.43 -2.63
N GLU A 498 -21.76 -13.42 -2.91
CA GLU A 498 -22.31 -13.67 -4.25
C GLU A 498 -21.89 -12.56 -5.23
N LEU A 499 -21.96 -11.30 -4.80
CA LEU A 499 -21.56 -10.15 -5.63
C LEU A 499 -20.07 -10.21 -5.99
N ILE A 500 -19.19 -10.57 -5.04
CA ILE A 500 -17.76 -10.77 -5.32
C ILE A 500 -17.54 -11.85 -6.38
N LYS A 501 -18.27 -12.97 -6.33
CA LYS A 501 -18.18 -14.02 -7.36
C LYS A 501 -18.68 -13.53 -8.71
N THR A 502 -19.77 -12.78 -8.74
CA THR A 502 -20.31 -12.19 -9.97
C THR A 502 -19.33 -11.19 -10.59
N MET A 503 -18.66 -10.37 -9.77
CA MET A 503 -17.65 -9.43 -10.26
C MET A 503 -16.45 -10.15 -10.87
N GLN A 504 -15.99 -11.29 -10.32
CA GLN A 504 -14.96 -12.11 -10.94
C GLN A 504 -15.37 -12.65 -12.31
N GLU A 505 -16.61 -13.09 -12.47
CA GLU A 505 -17.14 -13.52 -13.79
C GLU A 505 -17.10 -12.37 -14.80
N LYS A 506 -17.53 -11.18 -14.39
CA LYS A 506 -17.53 -10.00 -15.25
C LYS A 506 -16.10 -9.54 -15.62
N GLU A 507 -15.19 -9.59 -14.67
CA GLU A 507 -13.79 -9.26 -14.91
C GLU A 507 -13.18 -10.24 -15.93
N ALA A 508 -13.40 -11.54 -15.78
CA ALA A 508 -12.93 -12.56 -16.71
C ALA A 508 -13.56 -12.44 -18.11
N GLU A 509 -14.79 -11.91 -18.23
CA GLU A 509 -15.42 -11.60 -19.51
C GLU A 509 -14.77 -10.37 -20.20
N MET A 510 -14.32 -9.38 -19.42
CA MET A 510 -13.80 -8.12 -19.94
C MET A 510 -12.28 -8.09 -20.09
N LEU A 511 -11.57 -8.75 -19.18
CA LEU A 511 -10.10 -8.70 -19.10
C LEU A 511 -9.54 -7.29 -19.21
N TYR A 512 -10.04 -6.38 -18.42
CA TYR A 512 -9.46 -5.05 -18.31
C TYR A 512 -8.09 -5.08 -17.66
N TYR A 513 -7.89 -6.01 -16.73
CA TYR A 513 -6.62 -6.42 -16.18
C TYR A 513 -6.25 -7.81 -16.69
N LEU A 514 -5.00 -8.03 -16.98
CA LEU A 514 -4.48 -9.34 -17.32
C LEU A 514 -3.80 -9.88 -16.06
N PRO A 515 -4.48 -10.76 -15.31
CA PRO A 515 -3.99 -11.22 -14.02
C PRO A 515 -2.75 -12.11 -14.19
N LEU A 516 -1.77 -11.93 -13.32
CA LEU A 516 -0.54 -12.73 -13.34
C LEU A 516 -0.43 -13.58 -12.07
N TRP A 517 -0.10 -12.98 -10.95
CA TRP A 517 0.07 -13.64 -9.65
C TRP A 517 -0.08 -12.62 -8.50
N THR A 518 -0.32 -13.14 -7.29
CA THR A 518 -0.09 -12.38 -6.07
C THR A 518 1.37 -12.53 -5.65
N ILE A 519 1.89 -11.60 -4.87
CA ILE A 519 3.15 -11.74 -4.16
C ILE A 519 2.89 -11.84 -2.66
N ASP A 520 3.83 -12.50 -1.95
CA ASP A 520 3.78 -12.61 -0.50
C ASP A 520 4.58 -11.49 0.14
N GLU A 521 4.15 -11.06 1.32
CA GLU A 521 4.96 -10.22 2.20
C GLU A 521 5.70 -11.10 3.20
N PHE A 522 6.90 -10.71 3.58
CA PHE A 522 7.71 -11.38 4.59
C PHE A 522 7.82 -10.50 5.83
N ILE A 523 7.37 -11.04 6.95
CA ILE A 523 7.56 -10.43 8.26
C ILE A 523 8.82 -11.02 8.87
N ILE A 524 9.78 -10.16 9.16
CA ILE A 524 11.11 -10.51 9.64
C ILE A 524 11.24 -10.03 11.08
N THR A 525 11.52 -10.98 11.99
CA THR A 525 11.55 -10.74 13.43
C THR A 525 12.85 -11.29 14.01
N ASN A 526 13.64 -10.45 14.67
CA ASN A 526 14.83 -10.88 15.40
C ASN A 526 14.43 -11.80 16.56
N ASN A 527 15.09 -12.94 16.70
CA ASN A 527 14.80 -13.96 17.74
C ASN A 527 15.04 -13.45 19.19
N ARG A 528 15.58 -12.24 19.36
CA ARG A 528 15.64 -11.58 20.68
C ARG A 528 14.31 -10.97 21.13
N ILE A 529 13.34 -10.80 20.22
CA ILE A 529 11.98 -10.37 20.56
C ILE A 529 11.23 -11.54 21.16
N ASN A 530 10.69 -11.35 22.37
CA ASN A 530 9.77 -12.28 23.01
C ASN A 530 8.41 -11.60 23.14
N GLY A 531 7.34 -12.32 22.89
CA GLY A 531 5.96 -11.83 22.88
C GLY A 531 5.21 -12.36 21.68
N THR A 532 3.98 -11.91 21.51
CA THR A 532 3.12 -12.35 20.41
C THR A 532 3.42 -11.54 19.17
N VAL A 533 3.90 -12.18 18.11
CA VAL A 533 4.00 -11.56 16.79
C VAL A 533 2.75 -11.95 16.02
N VAL A 534 1.93 -10.96 15.73
CA VAL A 534 0.73 -11.15 14.89
C VAL A 534 1.13 -10.99 13.43
N TYR A 535 0.85 -11.99 12.64
CA TYR A 535 1.14 -12.02 11.22
C TYR A 535 -0.11 -11.63 10.44
N GLY A 536 -0.01 -10.62 9.64
CA GLY A 536 -1.09 -10.14 8.82
C GLY A 536 -0.58 -9.58 7.48
N ASN A 537 -1.24 -8.62 6.85
CA ASN A 537 -0.77 -8.01 5.61
C ASN A 537 -0.17 -6.61 5.84
N GLU A 538 0.58 -6.06 4.88
CA GLU A 538 1.29 -4.78 4.99
C GLU A 538 0.39 -3.60 5.39
N TRP A 539 -0.87 -3.64 4.98
CA TRP A 539 -1.86 -2.60 5.20
C TRP A 539 -2.37 -2.56 6.64
N ARG A 540 -2.01 -3.57 7.41
CA ARG A 540 -2.33 -3.63 8.82
C ARG A 540 -1.07 -3.69 9.61
N SER A 541 -0.82 -2.65 10.28
CA SER A 541 0.15 -2.62 11.35
C SER A 541 -0.34 -3.56 12.47
N TYR A 542 -0.03 -4.83 12.32
CA TYR A 542 -0.49 -5.85 13.24
C TYR A 542 0.04 -5.75 14.61
N ASN A 543 1.15 -5.19 14.66
CA ASN A 543 1.85 -5.05 15.88
C ASN A 543 1.52 -3.68 16.43
N ARG A 544 0.30 -3.43 16.79
CA ARG A 544 -0.22 -2.25 17.45
C ARG A 544 0.68 -1.78 18.59
N GLY A 545 1.89 -1.36 18.24
CA GLY A 545 2.90 -0.99 19.20
C GLY A 545 3.57 -2.15 19.92
N ASN A 546 3.26 -3.41 19.57
CA ASN A 546 3.88 -4.60 20.17
C ASN A 546 3.99 -4.49 21.69
N LEU A 547 2.87 -4.22 22.33
CA LEU A 547 2.82 -3.81 23.73
C LEU A 547 3.29 -4.91 24.70
N ASP A 548 3.15 -6.19 24.30
CA ASP A 548 3.60 -7.36 25.04
C ASP A 548 5.03 -7.80 24.74
N TRP A 549 5.72 -7.09 23.83
CA TRP A 549 7.07 -7.47 23.46
C TRP A 549 8.09 -7.13 24.54
N THR A 550 9.03 -8.06 24.74
CA THR A 550 10.24 -7.86 25.54
C THR A 550 11.46 -8.27 24.73
N LEU A 551 12.63 -7.79 25.13
CA LEU A 551 13.88 -8.10 24.44
C LEU A 551 14.76 -8.99 25.31
N SER A 552 15.17 -10.13 24.75
CA SER A 552 16.28 -10.93 25.32
C SER A 552 17.60 -10.19 25.16
N LYS A 553 18.54 -10.42 26.12
CA LYS A 553 19.89 -9.86 26.07
C LYS A 553 20.76 -10.59 25.05
#